data_8fdf2111bbae3592ca3d9dbe4eee7d50
#
_entry.id   8fdf2111bbae3592ca3d9dbe4eee7d50
#
_cell.length_a   1.000
_cell.length_b   1.000
_cell.length_c   1.000
_cell.angle_alpha   90.00
_cell.angle_beta   90.00
_cell.angle_gamma   90.00
#
_symmetry.space_group_name_H-M   'P 1'
#
loop_
_entity.id
_entity.type
_entity.pdbx_description
1 polymer ?
#
loop_
_entity_poly.entity_id
_entity_poly.type
_entity_poly.pdbx_seq_one_letter_code
_entity_poly.pdbx_strand_id
1 'polypeptide(L)'
;VDGRLRKVKSADLTAAETEQMVAEVLRADLVEEFWRTNEADFAYSLPGVGRFRVNAFRARGSAGLVFRRVSVGAIPLEELGVPPIVASLALEPRGLVLVTGPTGSGKTTTLAGMIDHINTNREVHIITIEDPIEVLHFDQLAMINQREVRVDTDDFAVALRAAMRQDPDVVLVGEMRDQETVKAALSAAETGHFVMSTLHTTDAEETINRVIDFFPVHEQKQVRLALANSLRGIVSQRLVPRADGKGRCLAMEICVNTGRVADAIADPDKTSMITDLIADGAFYGMQTFDQHLVTLIRDGAISLEAAMTASSSPHDLTVELRRLGLVA
;
A
#
# COMPACT_ATOMS: atom_id res chain seq x y z
N VAL A 1 18.80 -5.19 14.68
CA VAL A 1 19.29 -6.01 13.55
C VAL A 1 18.68 -7.39 13.72
N ASP A 2 18.04 -7.92 12.67
CA ASP A 2 17.38 -9.24 12.66
C ASP A 2 16.37 -9.43 13.83
N GLY A 3 15.53 -8.43 14.07
CA GLY A 3 14.54 -8.43 15.16
C GLY A 3 15.12 -8.29 16.58
N ARG A 4 16.43 -8.03 16.73
CA ARG A 4 17.11 -7.88 18.00
C ARG A 4 17.69 -6.46 18.16
N LEU A 5 17.55 -5.91 19.36
CA LEU A 5 18.26 -4.70 19.74
C LEU A 5 19.77 -4.99 19.87
N ARG A 6 20.58 -4.14 19.25
CA ARG A 6 22.05 -4.19 19.39
C ARG A 6 22.52 -2.86 19.94
N LYS A 7 23.25 -2.91 21.07
CA LYS A 7 23.89 -1.73 21.64
C LYS A 7 25.04 -1.28 20.72
N VAL A 8 25.09 0.00 20.39
CA VAL A 8 26.24 0.58 19.67
C VAL A 8 27.42 0.70 20.62
N LYS A 9 28.63 0.43 20.14
CA LYS A 9 29.86 0.59 20.93
C LYS A 9 30.23 2.07 21.05
N SER A 10 29.52 2.79 21.92
CA SER A 10 29.79 4.18 22.29
C SER A 10 29.52 4.37 23.78
N ALA A 11 29.97 5.49 24.37
CA ALA A 11 29.55 5.89 25.71
C ALA A 11 28.01 6.08 25.74
N ASP A 12 27.41 5.87 26.90
CA ASP A 12 26.00 6.14 27.10
C ASP A 12 25.78 7.69 27.02
N LEU A 13 24.74 8.09 26.28
CA LEU A 13 24.42 9.50 26.10
C LEU A 13 23.83 10.09 27.39
N THR A 14 24.21 11.30 27.71
CA THR A 14 23.62 12.09 28.80
C THR A 14 22.32 12.78 28.35
N ALA A 15 21.48 13.19 29.28
CA ALA A 15 20.26 13.94 28.98
C ALA A 15 20.55 15.25 28.20
N ALA A 16 21.66 15.93 28.50
CA ALA A 16 22.06 17.14 27.79
C ALA A 16 22.45 16.85 26.33
N GLU A 17 23.16 15.76 26.06
CA GLU A 17 23.52 15.37 24.70
C GLU A 17 22.31 14.97 23.89
N THR A 18 21.34 14.27 24.46
CA THR A 18 20.09 13.93 23.75
C THR A 18 19.22 15.15 23.47
N GLU A 19 19.16 16.14 24.37
CA GLU A 19 18.49 17.43 24.12
C GLU A 19 19.18 18.20 22.99
N GLN A 20 20.50 18.25 22.96
CA GLN A 20 21.25 18.87 21.88
C GLN A 20 21.00 18.18 20.54
N MET A 21 21.01 16.85 20.49
CA MET A 21 20.70 16.07 19.27
C MET A 21 19.30 16.41 18.74
N VAL A 22 18.29 16.49 19.61
CA VAL A 22 16.95 16.91 19.20
C VAL A 22 16.97 18.32 18.59
N ALA A 23 17.62 19.27 19.25
CA ALA A 23 17.72 20.65 18.77
C ALA A 23 18.43 20.77 17.41
N GLU A 24 19.41 19.90 17.12
CA GLU A 24 20.14 19.87 15.84
C GLU A 24 19.34 19.28 14.67
N VAL A 25 18.49 18.28 14.92
CA VAL A 25 17.76 17.59 13.85
C VAL A 25 16.32 18.06 13.68
N LEU A 26 15.75 18.70 14.72
CA LEU A 26 14.36 19.16 14.72
C LEU A 26 14.19 20.32 13.73
N ARG A 27 13.17 20.23 12.89
CA ARG A 27 12.81 21.30 11.96
C ARG A 27 12.35 22.54 12.73
N ALA A 28 12.71 23.72 12.24
CA ALA A 28 12.42 24.98 12.91
C ALA A 28 10.92 25.22 13.17
N ASP A 29 10.06 24.77 12.24
CA ASP A 29 8.59 24.85 12.34
C ASP A 29 7.99 23.91 13.40
N LEU A 30 8.70 22.87 13.82
CA LEU A 30 8.25 21.89 14.81
C LEU A 30 8.79 22.16 16.22
N VAL A 31 9.67 23.13 16.39
CA VAL A 31 10.32 23.41 17.69
C VAL A 31 9.27 23.75 18.75
N GLU A 32 8.37 24.71 18.46
CA GLU A 32 7.34 25.15 19.41
C GLU A 32 6.36 23.98 19.73
N GLU A 33 5.98 23.21 18.73
CA GLU A 33 5.12 22.04 18.91
C GLU A 33 5.77 21.00 19.82
N PHE A 34 7.03 20.65 19.55
CA PHE A 34 7.77 19.67 20.37
C PHE A 34 7.88 20.08 21.83
N TRP A 35 8.17 21.37 22.11
CA TRP A 35 8.24 21.82 23.49
C TRP A 35 6.89 21.87 24.21
N ARG A 36 5.79 21.95 23.46
CA ARG A 36 4.44 21.96 24.00
C ARG A 36 3.89 20.53 24.20
N THR A 37 4.12 19.62 23.21
CA THR A 37 3.53 18.27 23.17
C THR A 37 4.47 17.18 23.69
N ASN A 38 5.77 17.45 23.73
CA ASN A 38 6.85 16.50 24.00
C ASN A 38 7.03 15.44 22.92
N GLU A 39 6.46 15.62 21.74
CA GLU A 39 6.55 14.70 20.59
C GLU A 39 6.65 15.48 19.28
N ALA A 40 7.40 14.95 18.32
CA ALA A 40 7.42 15.41 16.94
C ALA A 40 7.79 14.28 15.99
N ASP A 41 7.04 14.17 14.88
CA ASP A 41 7.33 13.28 13.75
C ASP A 41 7.74 14.12 12.53
N PHE A 42 8.88 13.81 11.92
CA PHE A 42 9.36 14.55 10.76
C PHE A 42 10.33 13.74 9.90
N ALA A 43 10.51 14.20 8.67
CA ALA A 43 11.55 13.67 7.79
C ALA A 43 12.86 14.44 7.97
N TYR A 44 13.96 13.72 8.01
CA TYR A 44 15.31 14.27 8.12
C TYR A 44 16.19 13.70 7.00
N SER A 45 16.80 14.58 6.22
CA SER A 45 17.70 14.19 5.13
C SER A 45 19.13 14.58 5.47
N LEU A 46 20.03 13.58 5.45
CA LEU A 46 21.45 13.80 5.66
C LEU A 46 22.20 13.55 4.34
N PRO A 47 22.79 14.59 3.72
CA PRO A 47 23.50 14.45 2.45
C PRO A 47 24.57 13.36 2.50
N GLY A 48 24.60 12.50 1.49
CA GLY A 48 25.53 11.37 1.38
C GLY A 48 25.21 10.15 2.28
N VAL A 49 24.20 10.24 3.16
CA VAL A 49 23.82 9.14 4.07
C VAL A 49 22.42 8.61 3.75
N GLY A 50 21.44 9.50 3.55
CA GLY A 50 20.07 9.14 3.19
C GLY A 50 19.00 9.99 3.88
N ARG A 51 17.74 9.59 3.64
CA ARG A 51 16.55 10.17 4.27
C ARG A 51 16.09 9.27 5.41
N PHE A 52 15.62 9.88 6.48
CA PHE A 52 15.13 9.20 7.67
C PHE A 52 13.78 9.78 8.08
N ARG A 53 12.87 8.91 8.51
CA ARG A 53 11.73 9.27 9.34
C ARG A 53 12.22 9.31 10.77
N VAL A 54 12.00 10.45 11.44
CA VAL A 54 12.45 10.68 12.81
C VAL A 54 11.23 10.91 13.70
N ASN A 55 11.17 10.19 14.82
CA ASN A 55 10.30 10.51 15.93
C ASN A 55 11.15 11.03 17.09
N ALA A 56 10.92 12.26 17.49
CA ALA A 56 11.47 12.86 18.70
C ALA A 56 10.42 12.79 19.81
N PHE A 57 10.82 12.37 21.00
CA PHE A 57 9.90 12.20 22.13
C PHE A 57 10.57 12.45 23.47
N ARG A 58 9.79 12.57 24.54
CA ARG A 58 10.32 12.61 25.92
C ARG A 58 9.96 11.36 26.70
N ALA A 59 10.94 10.84 27.43
CA ALA A 59 10.77 9.74 28.35
C ALA A 59 11.48 10.06 29.69
N ARG A 60 10.74 10.06 30.79
CA ARG A 60 11.26 10.36 32.15
C ARG A 60 12.04 11.69 32.22
N GLY A 61 11.56 12.70 31.50
CA GLY A 61 12.17 14.03 31.47
C GLY A 61 13.36 14.20 30.52
N SER A 62 13.86 13.13 29.91
CA SER A 62 14.94 13.18 28.90
C SER A 62 14.38 13.08 27.48
N ALA A 63 15.00 13.76 26.53
CA ALA A 63 14.65 13.64 25.12
C ALA A 63 15.20 12.33 24.53
N GLY A 64 14.48 11.76 23.57
CA GLY A 64 14.87 10.59 22.79
C GLY A 64 14.56 10.76 21.32
N LEU A 65 15.28 10.05 20.47
CA LEU A 65 15.12 10.05 19.02
C LEU A 65 15.09 8.63 18.46
N VAL A 66 14.14 8.36 17.58
CA VAL A 66 14.10 7.14 16.81
C VAL A 66 14.23 7.48 15.33
N PHE A 67 15.23 6.91 14.67
CA PHE A 67 15.45 7.08 13.23
C PHE A 67 15.08 5.80 12.49
N ARG A 68 14.21 5.92 11.50
CA ARG A 68 13.94 4.86 10.54
C ARG A 68 14.42 5.31 9.16
N ARG A 69 15.39 4.58 8.61
CA ARG A 69 15.89 4.89 7.28
C ARG A 69 14.80 4.66 6.23
N VAL A 70 14.63 5.63 5.35
CA VAL A 70 13.80 5.52 4.14
C VAL A 70 14.58 4.71 3.12
N SER A 71 13.91 3.73 2.49
CA SER A 71 14.54 2.93 1.45
C SER A 71 14.79 3.75 0.19
N VAL A 72 15.86 3.44 -0.52
CA VAL A 72 16.20 4.06 -1.80
C VAL A 72 16.05 3.00 -2.88
N GLY A 73 15.23 3.28 -3.90
CA GLY A 73 14.85 2.30 -4.91
C GLY A 73 13.81 1.28 -4.39
N ALA A 74 12.91 0.89 -5.25
CA ALA A 74 11.93 -0.15 -4.97
C ALA A 74 12.52 -1.55 -5.23
N ILE A 75 11.91 -2.56 -4.64
CA ILE A 75 12.15 -3.95 -5.02
C ILE A 75 11.30 -4.20 -6.29
N PRO A 76 11.88 -4.66 -7.40
CA PRO A 76 11.14 -4.99 -8.62
C PRO A 76 10.02 -5.99 -8.37
N LEU A 77 8.90 -5.88 -9.12
CA LEU A 77 7.74 -6.78 -8.96
C LEU A 77 8.10 -8.26 -9.11
N GLU A 78 9.05 -8.56 -10.00
CA GLU A 78 9.54 -9.92 -10.24
C GLU A 78 10.21 -10.52 -8.99
N GLU A 79 10.95 -9.71 -8.24
CA GLU A 79 11.62 -10.13 -7.01
C GLU A 79 10.65 -10.24 -5.82
N LEU A 80 9.53 -9.52 -5.86
CA LEU A 80 8.47 -9.61 -4.85
C LEU A 80 7.66 -10.92 -4.96
N GLY A 81 7.75 -11.61 -6.10
CA GLY A 81 7.02 -12.85 -6.36
C GLY A 81 5.51 -12.62 -6.48
N VAL A 82 5.10 -11.45 -6.96
CA VAL A 82 3.68 -11.14 -7.23
C VAL A 82 3.20 -11.83 -8.51
N PRO A 83 1.91 -12.19 -8.60
CA PRO A 83 1.33 -12.70 -9.84
C PRO A 83 1.52 -11.73 -11.02
N PRO A 84 1.76 -12.22 -12.25
CA PRO A 84 2.05 -11.37 -13.42
C PRO A 84 0.99 -10.32 -13.74
N ILE A 85 -0.27 -10.57 -13.37
CA ILE A 85 -1.37 -9.63 -13.57
C ILE A 85 -1.16 -8.30 -12.83
N VAL A 86 -0.39 -8.29 -11.72
CA VAL A 86 -0.07 -7.05 -10.97
C VAL A 86 0.77 -6.10 -11.83
N ALA A 87 1.73 -6.63 -12.60
CA ALA A 87 2.50 -5.85 -13.56
C ALA A 87 1.61 -5.29 -14.70
N SER A 88 0.66 -6.08 -15.18
CA SER A 88 -0.31 -5.61 -16.18
C SER A 88 -1.22 -4.51 -15.63
N LEU A 89 -1.70 -4.64 -14.40
CA LEU A 89 -2.50 -3.61 -13.73
C LEU A 89 -1.69 -2.32 -13.51
N ALA A 90 -0.39 -2.42 -13.24
CA ALA A 90 0.47 -1.24 -13.10
C ALA A 90 0.62 -0.45 -14.41
N LEU A 91 0.50 -1.09 -15.57
CA LEU A 91 0.64 -0.46 -16.88
C LEU A 91 -0.69 0.01 -17.49
N GLU A 92 -1.80 -0.06 -16.74
CA GLU A 92 -3.07 0.50 -17.19
C GLU A 92 -2.91 1.99 -17.55
N PRO A 93 -3.48 2.43 -18.68
CA PRO A 93 -3.32 3.82 -19.12
C PRO A 93 -4.12 4.81 -18.27
N ARG A 94 -5.19 4.37 -17.62
CA ARG A 94 -6.11 5.17 -16.80
C ARG A 94 -6.99 4.29 -15.92
N GLY A 95 -7.60 4.88 -14.92
CA GLY A 95 -8.53 4.23 -14.00
C GLY A 95 -7.92 4.09 -12.61
N LEU A 96 -8.53 3.28 -11.75
CA LEU A 96 -8.17 3.14 -10.36
C LEU A 96 -7.68 1.71 -10.06
N VAL A 97 -6.54 1.58 -9.42
CA VAL A 97 -6.06 0.31 -8.82
C VAL A 97 -5.93 0.50 -7.32
N LEU A 98 -6.47 -0.44 -6.56
CA LEU A 98 -6.41 -0.44 -5.10
C LEU A 98 -5.54 -1.60 -4.60
N VAL A 99 -4.56 -1.28 -3.75
CA VAL A 99 -3.76 -2.28 -3.04
C VAL A 99 -4.20 -2.30 -1.58
N THR A 100 -4.73 -3.42 -1.10
CA THR A 100 -5.38 -3.49 0.20
C THR A 100 -4.78 -4.56 1.11
N GLY A 101 -5.13 -4.51 2.38
CA GLY A 101 -4.64 -5.43 3.40
C GLY A 101 -4.34 -4.73 4.72
N PRO A 102 -4.17 -5.48 5.82
CA PRO A 102 -3.85 -4.92 7.13
C PRO A 102 -2.52 -4.17 7.16
N THR A 103 -2.28 -3.43 8.24
CA THR A 103 -0.98 -2.78 8.45
C THR A 103 0.14 -3.83 8.47
N GLY A 104 1.22 -3.55 7.74
CA GLY A 104 2.36 -4.47 7.65
C GLY A 104 2.17 -5.63 6.67
N SER A 105 1.12 -5.63 5.82
CA SER A 105 0.91 -6.63 4.77
C SER A 105 1.80 -6.42 3.52
N GLY A 106 2.56 -5.33 3.46
CA GLY A 106 3.49 -5.05 2.35
C GLY A 106 2.92 -4.14 1.25
N LYS A 107 1.77 -3.46 1.47
CA LYS A 107 1.14 -2.57 0.48
C LYS A 107 2.10 -1.55 -0.12
N THR A 108 2.82 -0.82 0.72
CA THR A 108 3.81 0.18 0.30
C THR A 108 4.90 -0.43 -0.58
N THR A 109 5.38 -1.63 -0.24
CA THR A 109 6.40 -2.33 -1.03
C THR A 109 5.88 -2.72 -2.40
N THR A 110 4.65 -3.23 -2.48
CA THR A 110 4.00 -3.59 -3.75
C THR A 110 3.75 -2.36 -4.61
N LEU A 111 3.21 -1.26 -4.03
CA LEU A 111 3.00 -0.01 -4.76
C LEU A 111 4.31 0.60 -5.24
N ALA A 112 5.37 0.58 -4.41
CA ALA A 112 6.68 1.04 -4.83
C ALA A 112 7.22 0.21 -6.01
N GLY A 113 7.04 -1.11 -5.99
CA GLY A 113 7.37 -1.99 -7.13
C GLY A 113 6.52 -1.69 -8.37
N MET A 114 5.23 -1.35 -8.22
CA MET A 114 4.39 -0.92 -9.34
C MET A 114 4.86 0.42 -9.93
N ILE A 115 5.21 1.40 -9.09
CA ILE A 115 5.78 2.69 -9.52
C ILE A 115 7.10 2.46 -10.28
N ASP A 116 8.00 1.62 -9.75
CA ASP A 116 9.26 1.29 -10.41
C ASP A 116 9.03 0.60 -11.76
N HIS A 117 8.05 -0.31 -11.82
CA HIS A 117 7.66 -0.97 -13.06
C HIS A 117 7.13 0.02 -14.11
N ILE A 118 6.33 1.01 -13.72
CA ILE A 118 5.91 2.09 -14.61
C ILE A 118 7.12 2.93 -15.05
N ASN A 119 7.96 3.33 -14.10
CA ASN A 119 9.13 4.19 -14.29
C ASN A 119 10.16 3.59 -15.28
N THR A 120 10.24 2.26 -15.32
CA THR A 120 11.15 1.54 -16.24
C THR A 120 10.55 1.23 -17.61
N ASN A 121 9.23 1.36 -17.77
CA ASN A 121 8.53 0.92 -18.99
C ASN A 121 7.78 2.04 -19.72
N ARG A 122 7.56 3.21 -19.10
CA ARG A 122 6.75 4.29 -19.68
C ARG A 122 7.39 5.66 -19.50
N GLU A 123 7.31 6.50 -20.54
CA GLU A 123 7.68 7.91 -20.51
C GLU A 123 6.48 8.74 -20.05
N VAL A 124 6.28 8.87 -18.74
CA VAL A 124 5.11 9.50 -18.11
C VAL A 124 5.50 10.35 -16.91
N HIS A 125 4.61 11.25 -16.50
CA HIS A 125 4.75 12.01 -15.27
C HIS A 125 4.00 11.32 -14.13
N ILE A 126 4.73 10.91 -13.10
CA ILE A 126 4.21 10.26 -11.90
C ILE A 126 4.24 11.24 -10.74
N ILE A 127 3.12 11.42 -10.06
CA ILE A 127 3.06 12.17 -8.80
C ILE A 127 2.66 11.20 -7.68
N THR A 128 3.45 11.16 -6.61
CA THR A 128 3.06 10.44 -5.39
C THR A 128 2.72 11.43 -4.28
N ILE A 129 1.71 11.08 -3.47
CA ILE A 129 1.27 11.82 -2.28
C ILE A 129 1.28 10.82 -1.14
N GLU A 130 2.18 11.00 -0.17
CA GLU A 130 2.49 9.99 0.86
C GLU A 130 2.53 10.60 2.27
N ASP A 131 2.26 9.80 3.31
CA ASP A 131 2.29 10.24 4.73
C ASP A 131 2.96 9.17 5.63
N PRO A 132 4.29 9.17 5.75
CA PRO A 132 5.31 9.86 4.96
C PRO A 132 5.81 9.04 3.76
N ILE A 133 6.77 9.58 2.99
CA ILE A 133 7.49 8.84 1.94
C ILE A 133 8.30 7.70 2.57
N GLU A 134 8.03 6.45 2.16
CA GLU A 134 8.71 5.24 2.66
C GLU A 134 9.78 4.71 1.69
N VAL A 135 9.65 4.98 0.40
CA VAL A 135 10.60 4.59 -0.66
C VAL A 135 10.89 5.78 -1.54
N LEU A 136 12.17 6.10 -1.73
CA LEU A 136 12.59 7.14 -2.68
C LEU A 136 12.78 6.52 -4.05
N HIS A 137 12.14 7.11 -5.05
CA HIS A 137 12.29 6.77 -6.45
C HIS A 137 13.21 7.78 -7.15
N PHE A 138 13.97 7.30 -8.13
CA PHE A 138 14.73 8.15 -9.06
C PHE A 138 14.09 8.08 -10.43
N ASP A 139 14.13 9.17 -11.17
CA ASP A 139 13.68 9.23 -12.54
C ASP A 139 14.47 8.23 -13.39
N GLN A 140 13.75 7.50 -14.27
CA GLN A 140 14.32 6.63 -15.29
C GLN A 140 13.71 7.00 -16.65
N LEU A 141 12.68 6.29 -17.13
CA LEU A 141 11.89 6.74 -18.27
C LEU A 141 10.81 7.75 -17.84
N ALA A 142 10.24 7.57 -16.66
CA ALA A 142 9.27 8.49 -16.11
C ALA A 142 9.95 9.61 -15.30
N MET A 143 9.26 10.75 -15.18
CA MET A 143 9.57 11.80 -14.19
C MET A 143 8.72 11.57 -12.95
N ILE A 144 9.33 11.53 -11.75
CA ILE A 144 8.64 11.23 -10.50
C ILE A 144 8.74 12.40 -9.53
N ASN A 145 7.59 12.95 -9.14
CA ASN A 145 7.49 13.96 -8.10
C ASN A 145 6.81 13.36 -6.87
N GLN A 146 7.58 13.13 -5.79
CA GLN A 146 7.07 12.62 -4.52
C GLN A 146 6.77 13.78 -3.58
N ARG A 147 5.55 13.84 -3.05
CA ARG A 147 5.08 14.87 -2.12
C ARG A 147 4.69 14.23 -0.80
N GLU A 148 5.24 14.76 0.28
CA GLU A 148 4.95 14.29 1.65
C GLU A 148 3.91 15.19 2.32
N VAL A 149 2.87 14.59 2.87
CA VAL A 149 1.83 15.29 3.66
C VAL A 149 2.48 15.91 4.89
N ARG A 150 2.04 17.11 5.27
CA ARG A 150 2.60 17.98 6.34
C ARG A 150 4.02 18.51 6.09
N VAL A 151 4.61 18.22 4.93
CA VAL A 151 5.91 18.77 4.51
C VAL A 151 5.74 19.58 3.23
N ASP A 152 5.19 18.96 2.19
CA ASP A 152 5.02 19.54 0.86
C ASP A 152 3.56 19.92 0.56
N THR A 153 2.63 19.47 1.40
CA THR A 153 1.18 19.69 1.27
C THR A 153 0.48 19.47 2.62
N ASP A 154 -0.69 20.05 2.79
CA ASP A 154 -1.45 19.96 4.05
C ASP A 154 -2.10 18.59 4.25
N ASP A 155 -2.74 18.05 3.18
CA ASP A 155 -3.44 16.77 3.20
C ASP A 155 -3.50 16.10 1.81
N PHE A 156 -4.01 14.86 1.78
CA PHE A 156 -4.14 14.07 0.54
C PHE A 156 -5.09 14.70 -0.47
N ALA A 157 -6.24 15.21 -0.05
CA ALA A 157 -7.26 15.75 -0.94
C ALA A 157 -6.82 17.08 -1.58
N VAL A 158 -6.16 17.96 -0.80
CA VAL A 158 -5.56 19.21 -1.28
C VAL A 158 -4.45 18.90 -2.29
N ALA A 159 -3.56 17.97 -1.96
CA ALA A 159 -2.46 17.58 -2.83
C ALA A 159 -2.96 16.98 -4.15
N LEU A 160 -3.96 16.10 -4.11
CA LEU A 160 -4.52 15.44 -5.29
C LEU A 160 -5.20 16.47 -6.21
N ARG A 161 -6.01 17.37 -5.67
CA ARG A 161 -6.59 18.47 -6.44
C ARG A 161 -5.54 19.39 -7.09
N ALA A 162 -4.41 19.60 -6.41
CA ALA A 162 -3.30 20.39 -6.97
C ALA A 162 -2.57 19.61 -8.06
N ALA A 163 -2.33 18.31 -7.86
CA ALA A 163 -1.68 17.43 -8.82
C ALA A 163 -2.38 17.43 -10.19
N MET A 164 -3.72 17.47 -10.23
CA MET A 164 -4.50 17.54 -11.49
C MET A 164 -4.20 18.78 -12.37
N ARG A 165 -3.45 19.75 -11.87
CA ARG A 165 -2.98 20.92 -12.63
C ARG A 165 -1.49 20.86 -12.98
N GLN A 166 -0.86 19.73 -12.69
CA GLN A 166 0.56 19.49 -12.92
C GLN A 166 0.81 18.51 -14.07
N ASP A 167 -0.24 18.25 -14.87
CA ASP A 167 -0.21 17.34 -16.03
C ASP A 167 0.34 15.93 -15.69
N PRO A 168 -0.21 15.25 -14.67
CA PRO A 168 0.22 13.91 -14.32
C PRO A 168 -0.46 12.86 -15.22
N ASP A 169 0.26 11.82 -15.59
CA ASP A 169 -0.32 10.61 -16.17
C ASP A 169 -0.72 9.61 -15.08
N VAL A 170 0.10 9.54 -14.03
CA VAL A 170 -0.03 8.57 -12.92
C VAL A 170 -0.01 9.31 -11.59
N VAL A 171 -0.97 8.97 -10.72
CA VAL A 171 -1.01 9.50 -9.36
C VAL A 171 -1.10 8.37 -8.35
N LEU A 172 -0.15 8.33 -7.42
CA LEU A 172 -0.24 7.50 -6.22
C LEU A 172 -0.75 8.34 -5.06
N VAL A 173 -1.89 7.95 -4.49
CA VAL A 173 -2.41 8.47 -3.22
C VAL A 173 -2.12 7.43 -2.15
N GLY A 174 -1.25 7.73 -1.19
CA GLY A 174 -0.74 6.77 -0.20
C GLY A 174 -1.84 5.97 0.46
N GLU A 175 -2.93 6.63 0.84
CA GLU A 175 -4.13 5.96 1.34
C GLU A 175 -5.39 6.83 1.19
N MET A 176 -6.55 6.18 1.14
CA MET A 176 -7.88 6.81 1.18
C MET A 176 -8.50 6.61 2.57
N ARG A 177 -8.58 7.70 3.34
CA ARG A 177 -9.11 7.69 4.72
C ARG A 177 -10.45 8.40 4.87
N ASP A 178 -10.84 9.22 3.91
CA ASP A 178 -11.99 10.11 3.99
C ASP A 178 -12.69 10.27 2.64
N GLN A 179 -13.92 10.81 2.71
CA GLN A 179 -14.77 11.02 1.56
C GLN A 179 -14.15 11.95 0.49
N GLU A 180 -13.44 13.01 0.91
CA GLU A 180 -12.88 14.00 0.00
C GLU A 180 -11.76 13.39 -0.85
N THR A 181 -10.87 12.62 -0.22
CA THR A 181 -9.78 11.91 -0.89
C THR A 181 -10.33 10.86 -1.87
N VAL A 182 -11.32 10.06 -1.46
CA VAL A 182 -11.95 9.06 -2.34
C VAL A 182 -12.63 9.74 -3.53
N LYS A 183 -13.39 10.81 -3.29
CA LYS A 183 -14.07 11.57 -4.35
C LYS A 183 -13.09 12.15 -5.37
N ALA A 184 -11.98 12.71 -4.90
CA ALA A 184 -10.94 13.26 -5.77
C ALA A 184 -10.24 12.17 -6.58
N ALA A 185 -9.94 11.00 -5.97
CA ALA A 185 -9.32 9.87 -6.63
C ALA A 185 -10.22 9.27 -7.73
N LEU A 186 -11.50 9.06 -7.44
CA LEU A 186 -12.48 8.61 -8.44
C LEU A 186 -12.60 9.60 -9.59
N SER A 187 -12.71 10.91 -9.30
CA SER A 187 -12.78 11.95 -10.34
C SER A 187 -11.54 11.98 -11.24
N ALA A 188 -10.34 11.84 -10.66
CA ALA A 188 -9.09 11.75 -11.42
C ALA A 188 -9.08 10.53 -12.34
N ALA A 189 -9.49 9.36 -11.83
CA ALA A 189 -9.57 8.12 -12.59
C ALA A 189 -10.61 8.19 -13.75
N GLU A 190 -11.75 8.84 -13.53
CA GLU A 190 -12.78 9.06 -14.56
C GLU A 190 -12.31 10.04 -15.65
N THR A 191 -11.47 11.02 -15.29
CA THR A 191 -10.98 12.06 -16.23
C THR A 191 -9.72 11.64 -17.01
N GLY A 192 -9.31 10.39 -16.90
CA GLY A 192 -8.29 9.83 -17.78
C GLY A 192 -6.93 9.55 -17.13
N HIS A 193 -6.76 9.83 -15.84
CA HIS A 193 -5.52 9.57 -15.11
C HIS A 193 -5.48 8.13 -14.58
N PHE A 194 -4.28 7.57 -14.46
CA PHE A 194 -4.09 6.32 -13.74
C PHE A 194 -3.84 6.61 -12.25
N VAL A 195 -4.73 6.13 -11.39
CA VAL A 195 -4.68 6.38 -9.95
C VAL A 195 -4.43 5.08 -9.21
N MET A 196 -3.47 5.08 -8.31
CA MET A 196 -3.22 3.98 -7.36
C MET A 196 -3.43 4.46 -5.93
N SER A 197 -3.99 3.62 -5.08
CA SER A 197 -4.14 3.95 -3.65
C SER A 197 -4.24 2.71 -2.78
N THR A 198 -4.28 2.92 -1.45
CA THR A 198 -4.46 1.85 -0.47
C THR A 198 -5.71 2.02 0.39
N LEU A 199 -6.18 0.88 0.87
CA LEU A 199 -7.15 0.74 1.96
C LEU A 199 -6.69 -0.34 2.94
N HIS A 200 -7.27 -0.36 4.15
CA HIS A 200 -6.93 -1.34 5.18
C HIS A 200 -7.90 -2.53 5.23
N THR A 201 -8.70 -2.70 4.20
CA THR A 201 -9.64 -3.80 4.02
C THR A 201 -8.95 -5.12 3.72
N THR A 202 -9.61 -6.23 3.99
CA THR A 202 -9.01 -7.58 3.95
C THR A 202 -9.17 -8.28 2.62
N ASP A 203 -10.18 -7.90 1.82
CA ASP A 203 -10.54 -8.52 0.54
C ASP A 203 -11.23 -7.53 -0.42
N ALA A 204 -11.54 -7.95 -1.62
CA ALA A 204 -12.11 -7.10 -2.66
C ALA A 204 -13.55 -6.67 -2.37
N GLU A 205 -14.38 -7.56 -1.82
CA GLU A 205 -15.77 -7.24 -1.46
C GLU A 205 -15.83 -6.17 -0.38
N GLU A 206 -15.06 -6.35 0.71
CA GLU A 206 -14.94 -5.37 1.79
C GLU A 206 -14.39 -4.04 1.26
N THR A 207 -13.43 -4.09 0.33
CA THR A 207 -12.84 -2.90 -0.28
C THR A 207 -13.87 -2.08 -1.03
N ILE A 208 -14.70 -2.72 -1.86
CA ILE A 208 -15.77 -2.06 -2.61
C ILE A 208 -16.78 -1.43 -1.65
N ASN A 209 -17.24 -2.19 -0.66
CA ASN A 209 -18.17 -1.70 0.34
C ASN A 209 -17.58 -0.51 1.11
N ARG A 210 -16.29 -0.59 1.50
CA ARG A 210 -15.61 0.48 2.23
C ARG A 210 -15.50 1.77 1.43
N VAL A 211 -15.20 1.69 0.13
CA VAL A 211 -15.19 2.89 -0.75
C VAL A 211 -16.56 3.56 -0.79
N ILE A 212 -17.63 2.77 -0.85
CA ILE A 212 -19.01 3.27 -0.89
C ILE A 212 -19.42 3.87 0.45
N ASP A 213 -19.02 3.27 1.57
CA ASP A 213 -19.37 3.68 2.93
C ASP A 213 -18.75 5.01 3.35
N PHE A 214 -17.76 5.53 2.63
CA PHE A 214 -17.30 6.91 2.83
C PHE A 214 -18.35 7.94 2.46
N PHE A 215 -19.41 7.57 1.72
CA PHE A 215 -20.40 8.49 1.19
C PHE A 215 -21.76 8.32 1.86
N PRO A 216 -22.52 9.43 2.01
CA PRO A 216 -23.90 9.36 2.50
C PRO A 216 -24.78 8.55 1.53
N VAL A 217 -25.82 7.91 2.06
CA VAL A 217 -26.69 6.96 1.33
C VAL A 217 -27.20 7.51 -0.02
N HIS A 218 -27.53 8.80 -0.07
CA HIS A 218 -28.06 9.43 -1.30
C HIS A 218 -27.01 9.58 -2.42
N GLU A 219 -25.71 9.53 -2.12
CA GLU A 219 -24.62 9.58 -3.09
C GLU A 219 -24.13 8.18 -3.49
N GLN A 220 -24.37 7.14 -2.69
CA GLN A 220 -23.78 5.80 -2.86
C GLN A 220 -24.06 5.18 -4.23
N LYS A 221 -25.26 5.41 -4.80
CA LYS A 221 -25.59 4.91 -6.14
C LYS A 221 -24.67 5.49 -7.21
N GLN A 222 -24.40 6.80 -7.14
CA GLN A 222 -23.51 7.47 -8.09
C GLN A 222 -22.05 7.01 -7.91
N VAL A 223 -21.61 6.84 -6.66
CA VAL A 223 -20.27 6.36 -6.33
C VAL A 223 -20.06 4.93 -6.83
N ARG A 224 -21.06 4.03 -6.69
CA ARG A 224 -21.00 2.68 -7.25
C ARG A 224 -20.78 2.71 -8.77
N LEU A 225 -21.51 3.55 -9.49
CA LEU A 225 -21.34 3.69 -10.93
C LEU A 225 -19.98 4.26 -11.31
N ALA A 226 -19.50 5.28 -10.60
CA ALA A 226 -18.16 5.84 -10.81
C ALA A 226 -17.07 4.79 -10.55
N LEU A 227 -17.17 4.05 -9.44
CA LEU A 227 -16.24 2.97 -9.12
C LEU A 227 -16.28 1.85 -10.16
N ALA A 228 -17.47 1.38 -10.54
CA ALA A 228 -17.63 0.33 -11.55
C ALA A 228 -16.98 0.70 -12.89
N ASN A 229 -17.02 1.97 -13.28
CA ASN A 229 -16.45 2.46 -14.54
C ASN A 229 -14.94 2.72 -14.47
N SER A 230 -14.46 3.22 -13.33
CA SER A 230 -13.07 3.66 -13.17
C SER A 230 -12.13 2.58 -12.63
N LEU A 231 -12.62 1.63 -11.81
CA LEU A 231 -11.80 0.57 -11.24
C LEU A 231 -11.16 -0.28 -12.35
N ARG A 232 -9.90 -0.65 -12.16
CA ARG A 232 -9.16 -1.63 -12.99
C ARG A 232 -8.90 -2.91 -12.24
N GLY A 233 -8.55 -2.81 -10.96
CA GLY A 233 -8.36 -3.99 -10.13
C GLY A 233 -8.19 -3.65 -8.65
N ILE A 234 -8.36 -4.68 -7.84
CA ILE A 234 -8.07 -4.68 -6.41
C ILE A 234 -7.07 -5.80 -6.16
N VAL A 235 -5.98 -5.47 -5.47
CA VAL A 235 -4.92 -6.40 -5.06
C VAL A 235 -4.93 -6.44 -3.54
N SER A 236 -5.60 -7.40 -2.96
CA SER A 236 -5.63 -7.62 -1.50
C SER A 236 -4.48 -8.54 -1.10
N GLN A 237 -3.77 -8.23 -0.01
CA GLN A 237 -2.54 -8.96 0.31
C GLN A 237 -2.33 -9.23 1.79
N ARG A 238 -1.68 -10.37 2.06
CA ARG A 238 -1.23 -10.83 3.38
C ARG A 238 0.22 -11.29 3.29
N LEU A 239 0.99 -11.10 4.35
CA LEU A 239 2.34 -11.66 4.45
C LEU A 239 2.31 -12.96 5.25
N VAL A 240 2.77 -14.04 4.63
CA VAL A 240 2.80 -15.40 5.20
C VAL A 240 4.25 -15.81 5.44
N PRO A 241 4.58 -16.43 6.60
CA PRO A 241 5.92 -16.94 6.87
C PRO A 241 6.35 -17.97 5.81
N ARG A 242 7.59 -17.87 5.33
CA ARG A 242 8.17 -18.84 4.39
C ARG A 242 8.45 -20.18 5.06
N ALA A 243 8.36 -21.27 4.31
CA ALA A 243 8.63 -22.62 4.80
C ALA A 243 10.10 -22.81 5.26
N ASP A 244 11.04 -22.06 4.67
CA ASP A 244 12.47 -22.09 5.04
C ASP A 244 12.78 -21.29 6.32
N GLY A 245 11.78 -20.67 6.94
CA GLY A 245 11.91 -19.83 8.13
C GLY A 245 12.62 -18.48 7.89
N LYS A 246 12.91 -18.12 6.64
CA LYS A 246 13.65 -16.90 6.30
C LYS A 246 12.74 -15.87 5.62
N GLY A 247 12.14 -15.01 6.43
CA GLY A 247 11.28 -13.93 5.94
C GLY A 247 9.86 -14.38 5.64
N ARG A 248 9.19 -13.66 4.75
CA ARG A 248 7.77 -13.82 4.43
C ARG A 248 7.59 -13.77 2.92
N CYS A 249 6.52 -14.35 2.42
CA CYS A 249 6.05 -14.18 1.04
C CYS A 249 4.64 -13.58 1.02
N LEU A 250 4.24 -13.07 -0.13
CA LEU A 250 2.93 -12.49 -0.34
C LEU A 250 1.91 -13.59 -0.69
N ALA A 251 0.80 -13.62 0.04
CA ALA A 251 -0.44 -14.23 -0.42
C ALA A 251 -1.37 -13.12 -0.90
N MET A 252 -1.97 -13.28 -2.08
CA MET A 252 -2.76 -12.25 -2.73
C MET A 252 -4.10 -12.78 -3.22
N GLU A 253 -5.14 -11.98 -2.99
CA GLU A 253 -6.39 -12.05 -3.74
C GLU A 253 -6.33 -10.95 -4.80
N ILE A 254 -6.74 -11.28 -6.02
CA ILE A 254 -6.72 -10.35 -7.15
C ILE A 254 -8.08 -10.33 -7.84
N CYS A 255 -8.70 -9.17 -7.83
CA CYS A 255 -9.93 -8.87 -8.55
C CYS A 255 -9.59 -7.95 -9.73
N VAL A 256 -9.89 -8.39 -10.95
CA VAL A 256 -9.82 -7.56 -12.16
C VAL A 256 -11.23 -7.10 -12.52
N ASN A 257 -11.40 -5.83 -12.81
CA ASN A 257 -12.72 -5.27 -13.12
C ASN A 257 -13.19 -5.67 -14.52
N THR A 258 -13.70 -6.89 -14.65
CA THR A 258 -14.40 -7.36 -15.85
C THR A 258 -15.82 -6.79 -15.89
N GLY A 259 -16.53 -6.92 -17.04
CA GLY A 259 -17.92 -6.47 -17.14
C GLY A 259 -18.84 -7.07 -16.06
N ARG A 260 -18.64 -8.36 -15.69
CA ARG A 260 -19.40 -9.01 -14.61
C ARG A 260 -19.10 -8.42 -13.23
N VAL A 261 -17.83 -8.08 -12.97
CA VAL A 261 -17.42 -7.42 -11.72
C VAL A 261 -17.98 -6.00 -11.68
N ALA A 262 -17.91 -5.25 -12.78
CA ALA A 262 -18.48 -3.91 -12.88
C ALA A 262 -20.01 -3.92 -12.60
N ASP A 263 -20.74 -4.88 -13.18
CA ASP A 263 -22.17 -5.07 -12.90
C ASP A 263 -22.44 -5.37 -11.42
N ALA A 264 -21.59 -6.19 -10.79
CA ALA A 264 -21.70 -6.54 -9.38
C ALA A 264 -21.37 -5.34 -8.45
N ILE A 265 -20.45 -4.46 -8.85
CA ILE A 265 -20.16 -3.21 -8.12
C ILE A 265 -21.34 -2.23 -8.23
N ALA A 266 -21.91 -2.09 -9.43
CA ALA A 266 -23.00 -1.15 -9.69
C ALA A 266 -24.32 -1.52 -8.96
N ASP A 267 -24.56 -2.81 -8.75
CA ASP A 267 -25.76 -3.37 -8.12
C ASP A 267 -25.46 -3.81 -6.67
N PRO A 268 -26.02 -3.11 -5.64
CA PRO A 268 -25.76 -3.45 -4.25
C PRO A 268 -26.15 -4.89 -3.88
N ASP A 269 -27.15 -5.48 -4.54
CA ASP A 269 -27.63 -6.83 -4.26
C ASP A 269 -26.70 -7.91 -4.84
N LYS A 270 -25.75 -7.54 -5.69
CA LYS A 270 -24.79 -8.43 -6.34
C LYS A 270 -23.36 -8.32 -5.81
N THR A 271 -23.09 -7.37 -4.93
CA THR A 271 -21.71 -7.14 -4.43
C THR A 271 -21.13 -8.41 -3.77
N SER A 272 -21.95 -9.20 -3.07
CA SER A 272 -21.53 -10.48 -2.46
C SER A 272 -21.12 -11.56 -3.46
N MET A 273 -21.46 -11.42 -4.75
CA MET A 273 -21.04 -12.36 -5.80
C MET A 273 -19.59 -12.16 -6.24
N ILE A 274 -18.93 -11.07 -5.80
CA ILE A 274 -17.58 -10.72 -6.27
C ILE A 274 -16.57 -11.81 -5.92
N THR A 275 -16.67 -12.42 -4.75
CA THR A 275 -15.78 -13.53 -4.36
C THR A 275 -15.90 -14.72 -5.32
N ASP A 276 -17.11 -15.09 -5.72
CA ASP A 276 -17.32 -16.16 -6.70
C ASP A 276 -16.80 -15.77 -8.09
N LEU A 277 -16.99 -14.51 -8.49
CA LEU A 277 -16.47 -13.99 -9.76
C LEU A 277 -14.93 -14.00 -9.79
N ILE A 278 -14.28 -13.74 -8.67
CA ILE A 278 -12.82 -13.85 -8.53
C ILE A 278 -12.40 -15.32 -8.67
N ALA A 279 -13.07 -16.23 -7.95
CA ALA A 279 -12.77 -17.67 -7.97
C ALA A 279 -12.86 -18.26 -9.38
N ASP A 280 -13.85 -17.84 -10.18
CA ASP A 280 -14.07 -18.26 -11.56
C ASP A 280 -13.21 -17.50 -12.58
N GLY A 281 -12.53 -16.45 -12.15
CA GLY A 281 -11.87 -15.47 -13.02
C GLY A 281 -10.42 -15.78 -13.40
N ALA A 282 -9.96 -17.02 -13.29
CA ALA A 282 -8.56 -17.41 -13.56
C ALA A 282 -8.08 -16.99 -14.97
N PHE A 283 -8.94 -16.98 -15.98
CA PHE A 283 -8.63 -16.54 -17.33
C PHE A 283 -8.16 -15.07 -17.38
N TYR A 284 -8.67 -14.23 -16.49
CA TYR A 284 -8.32 -12.81 -16.37
C TYR A 284 -7.16 -12.57 -15.39
N GLY A 285 -6.54 -13.61 -14.86
CA GLY A 285 -5.51 -13.51 -13.82
C GLY A 285 -6.06 -13.26 -12.42
N MET A 286 -7.39 -13.39 -12.23
CA MET A 286 -8.01 -13.31 -10.92
C MET A 286 -7.73 -14.56 -10.08
N GLN A 287 -7.64 -14.39 -8.78
CA GLN A 287 -7.49 -15.49 -7.82
C GLN A 287 -7.97 -15.05 -6.44
N THR A 288 -8.53 -15.98 -5.68
CA THR A 288 -8.81 -15.81 -4.26
C THR A 288 -7.55 -16.01 -3.42
N PHE A 289 -7.57 -15.59 -2.15
CA PHE A 289 -6.49 -15.91 -1.23
C PHE A 289 -6.21 -17.41 -1.14
N ASP A 290 -7.26 -18.23 -1.01
CA ASP A 290 -7.10 -19.67 -0.82
C ASP A 290 -6.54 -20.36 -2.08
N GLN A 291 -6.92 -19.92 -3.28
CA GLN A 291 -6.32 -20.39 -4.53
C GLN A 291 -4.81 -20.04 -4.60
N HIS A 292 -4.43 -18.85 -4.16
CA HIS A 292 -3.01 -18.48 -4.11
C HIS A 292 -2.24 -19.26 -3.02
N LEU A 293 -2.84 -19.48 -1.84
CA LEU A 293 -2.26 -20.31 -0.78
C LEU A 293 -2.02 -21.75 -1.26
N VAL A 294 -2.95 -22.35 -2.01
CA VAL A 294 -2.74 -23.66 -2.65
C VAL A 294 -1.52 -23.66 -3.55
N THR A 295 -1.37 -22.61 -4.37
CA THR A 295 -0.20 -22.46 -5.25
C THR A 295 1.09 -22.37 -4.46
N LEU A 296 1.13 -21.54 -3.41
CA LEU A 296 2.30 -21.36 -2.54
C LEU A 296 2.68 -22.65 -1.77
N ILE A 297 1.70 -23.45 -1.36
CA ILE A 297 1.94 -24.77 -0.76
C ILE A 297 2.56 -25.73 -1.78
N ARG A 298 1.97 -25.82 -2.97
CA ARG A 298 2.45 -26.68 -4.06
C ARG A 298 3.88 -26.37 -4.46
N ASP A 299 4.23 -25.08 -4.47
CA ASP A 299 5.57 -24.61 -4.81
C ASP A 299 6.56 -24.72 -3.62
N GLY A 300 6.11 -25.20 -2.45
CA GLY A 300 6.91 -25.33 -1.24
C GLY A 300 7.34 -24.01 -0.59
N ALA A 301 6.68 -22.89 -0.98
CA ALA A 301 7.01 -21.56 -0.48
C ALA A 301 6.55 -21.34 0.97
N ILE A 302 5.44 -21.95 1.37
CA ILE A 302 4.86 -21.87 2.73
C ILE A 302 4.54 -23.26 3.27
N SER A 303 4.47 -23.37 4.61
CA SER A 303 3.98 -24.59 5.26
C SER A 303 2.43 -24.65 5.25
N LEU A 304 1.88 -25.85 5.41
CA LEU A 304 0.45 -26.05 5.58
C LEU A 304 -0.10 -25.24 6.77
N GLU A 305 0.59 -25.26 7.90
CA GLU A 305 0.21 -24.53 9.11
C GLU A 305 0.11 -23.01 8.84
N ALA A 306 1.12 -22.46 8.15
CA ALA A 306 1.12 -21.05 7.78
C ALA A 306 -0.03 -20.70 6.81
N ALA A 307 -0.34 -21.58 5.86
CA ALA A 307 -1.46 -21.42 4.94
C ALA A 307 -2.81 -21.45 5.65
N MET A 308 -3.01 -22.42 6.56
CA MET A 308 -4.24 -22.52 7.35
C MET A 308 -4.49 -21.30 8.23
N THR A 309 -3.41 -20.71 8.78
CA THR A 309 -3.50 -19.46 9.57
C THR A 309 -3.85 -18.26 8.70
N ALA A 310 -3.40 -18.24 7.44
CA ALA A 310 -3.61 -17.12 6.51
C ALA A 310 -4.88 -17.25 5.67
N SER A 311 -5.51 -18.43 5.61
CA SER A 311 -6.71 -18.72 4.83
C SER A 311 -7.91 -17.88 5.26
N SER A 312 -8.77 -17.55 4.29
CA SER A 312 -10.08 -16.95 4.53
C SER A 312 -11.11 -18.00 4.98
N SER A 313 -11.00 -19.24 4.48
CA SER A 313 -11.82 -20.38 4.89
C SER A 313 -10.95 -21.63 5.06
N PRO A 314 -10.37 -21.87 6.27
CA PRO A 314 -9.50 -23.02 6.50
C PRO A 314 -10.15 -24.36 6.20
N HIS A 315 -11.48 -24.48 6.39
CA HIS A 315 -12.22 -25.69 6.04
C HIS A 315 -12.19 -25.97 4.52
N ASP A 316 -12.55 -24.96 3.72
CA ASP A 316 -12.61 -25.09 2.25
C ASP A 316 -11.20 -25.27 1.66
N LEU A 317 -10.20 -24.58 2.21
CA LEU A 317 -8.81 -24.80 1.85
C LEU A 317 -8.38 -26.25 2.10
N THR A 318 -8.77 -26.86 3.23
CA THR A 318 -8.46 -28.25 3.53
C THR A 318 -9.12 -29.21 2.53
N VAL A 319 -10.38 -28.96 2.19
CA VAL A 319 -11.11 -29.77 1.17
C VAL A 319 -10.40 -29.70 -0.18
N GLU A 320 -10.01 -28.50 -0.60
CA GLU A 320 -9.32 -28.29 -1.87
C GLU A 320 -7.94 -28.97 -1.90
N LEU A 321 -7.16 -28.83 -0.81
CA LEU A 321 -5.86 -29.48 -0.70
C LEU A 321 -5.96 -31.01 -0.75
N ARG A 322 -7.00 -31.60 -0.14
CA ARG A 322 -7.29 -33.05 -0.24
C ARG A 322 -7.65 -33.46 -1.66
N ARG A 323 -8.50 -32.68 -2.33
CA ARG A 323 -8.88 -32.90 -3.74
C ARG A 323 -7.65 -32.93 -4.65
N LEU A 324 -6.66 -32.11 -4.36
CA LEU A 324 -5.40 -32.01 -5.12
C LEU A 324 -4.32 -33.01 -4.65
N GLY A 325 -4.60 -33.81 -3.60
CA GLY A 325 -3.63 -34.78 -3.06
C GLY A 325 -2.42 -34.16 -2.36
N LEU A 326 -2.54 -32.89 -1.93
CA LEU A 326 -1.47 -32.16 -1.24
C LEU A 326 -1.45 -32.42 0.27
N VAL A 327 -2.54 -32.95 0.83
CA VAL A 327 -2.70 -33.38 2.23
C VAL A 327 -3.55 -34.64 2.31
N ALA A 328 -3.40 -35.41 3.40
CA ALA A 328 -4.11 -36.65 3.68
C ALA A 328 -5.58 -36.42 4.11
#